data_6f748281d40851a1852f829db226f02e
#
_entry.id   6f748281d40851a1852f829db226f02e
#
_cell.length_a   1.000
_cell.length_b   1.000
_cell.length_c   1.000
_cell.angle_alpha   90.00
_cell.angle_beta   90.00
_cell.angle_gamma   90.00
#
_symmetry.space_group_name_H-M   'P 1'
#
loop_
_entity.id
_entity.type
_entity.pdbx_description
1 polymer ?
#
loop_
_entity_poly.entity_id
_entity_poly.type
_entity_poly.pdbx_seq_one_letter_code
_entity_poly.pdbx_strand_id
1 'polypeptide(L)'
;MNAVVIFTILSLLLVVGKILRVRIPFLQRLYLPSSVIGGILGLAVVTALGKHAPADVTDGMRAIPGFMINVIFATLFLGAAAPKLGTVIRFAFPQLCLGQIIAWGQYVVGLGLAGFVFTRWCGVPAAFGNLLEIGFEGGHGTVGGMAEAFTAFGWEDGIALGYTVATVGMIIGIVLGMALIQWAHRRGFVKEVRAFGDRTLHERRGIHRAEERPSAGRQTVICDSIDSLAWHVAIVGVACLIGWGLRQLIPMKGFPLFPLCMIGGVLLQLAAKYLKIDLLVDRVQMERISGAALDFLVVSAVATIRLEVVMANWVPLVILCAAGTAWTVACVMFLAPRIFRDAWFERAIAEFGQASGVTATGLMLLRTVDPENKTPAAMSFGYKQLIHEPFMGGGLWTALALSLVYKFGWLPVFGFCAAMLFMWGVCAFFLASPIVRKGK
;
A
#
# COMPACT_ATOMS: atom_id res chain seq x y z
N MET A 1 29.12 -7.24 -3.45
CA MET A 1 29.06 -6.63 -4.75
C MET A 1 28.78 -5.14 -4.68
N ASN A 2 29.14 -4.46 -5.73
CA ASN A 2 29.10 -3.01 -5.79
C ASN A 2 27.65 -2.48 -5.81
N ALA A 3 27.23 -1.71 -4.81
CA ALA A 3 25.93 -1.07 -4.71
C ALA A 3 25.59 -0.24 -5.97
N VAL A 4 26.63 0.29 -6.65
CA VAL A 4 26.49 1.02 -7.92
C VAL A 4 25.90 0.14 -9.02
N VAL A 5 26.29 -1.14 -9.11
CA VAL A 5 25.77 -2.06 -10.15
C VAL A 5 24.28 -2.33 -9.91
N ILE A 6 23.89 -2.59 -8.66
CA ILE A 6 22.47 -2.80 -8.30
C ILE A 6 21.65 -1.55 -8.64
N PHE A 7 22.12 -0.38 -8.20
CA PHE A 7 21.48 0.90 -8.49
C PHE A 7 21.33 1.14 -10.00
N THR A 8 22.38 0.84 -10.78
CA THR A 8 22.37 1.00 -12.24
C THR A 8 21.37 0.08 -12.92
N ILE A 9 21.30 -1.21 -12.51
CA ILE A 9 20.34 -2.18 -13.05
C ILE A 9 18.91 -1.74 -12.73
N LEU A 10 18.61 -1.39 -11.50
CA LEU A 10 17.26 -0.93 -11.11
C LEU A 10 16.89 0.37 -11.83
N SER A 11 17.80 1.30 -11.98
CA SER A 11 17.60 2.55 -12.72
C SER A 11 17.31 2.27 -14.20
N LEU A 12 18.06 1.36 -14.82
CA LEU A 12 17.81 0.94 -16.20
C LEU A 12 16.42 0.32 -16.37
N LEU A 13 16.02 -0.58 -15.47
CA LEU A 13 14.70 -1.20 -15.47
C LEU A 13 13.57 -0.15 -15.31
N LEU A 14 13.74 0.85 -14.45
CA LEU A 14 12.77 1.95 -14.31
C LEU A 14 12.67 2.79 -15.59
N VAL A 15 13.79 3.15 -16.20
CA VAL A 15 13.83 3.93 -17.47
C VAL A 15 13.17 3.14 -18.58
N VAL A 16 13.53 1.87 -18.76
CA VAL A 16 12.93 1.01 -19.79
C VAL A 16 11.45 0.80 -19.52
N GLY A 17 11.05 0.54 -18.29
CA GLY A 17 9.65 0.44 -17.89
C GLY A 17 8.85 1.70 -18.23
N LYS A 18 9.44 2.90 -18.01
CA LYS A 18 8.83 4.18 -18.39
C LYS A 18 8.72 4.32 -19.93
N ILE A 19 9.73 3.97 -20.67
CA ILE A 19 9.73 4.01 -22.15
C ILE A 19 8.64 3.08 -22.70
N LEU A 20 8.56 1.84 -22.20
CA LEU A 20 7.55 0.87 -22.62
C LEU A 20 6.13 1.39 -22.33
N ARG A 21 5.90 1.94 -21.12
CA ARG A 21 4.61 2.53 -20.77
C ARG A 21 4.22 3.68 -21.70
N VAL A 22 5.18 4.54 -22.08
CA VAL A 22 4.94 5.68 -23.00
C VAL A 22 4.64 5.20 -24.41
N ARG A 23 5.26 4.09 -24.86
CA ARG A 23 5.16 3.60 -26.25
C ARG A 23 3.99 2.64 -26.48
N ILE A 24 3.61 1.84 -25.47
CA ILE A 24 2.64 0.75 -25.63
C ILE A 24 1.28 1.17 -25.09
N PRO A 25 0.26 1.43 -25.97
CA PRO A 25 -1.08 1.86 -25.54
C PRO A 25 -1.80 0.88 -24.62
N PHE A 26 -1.52 -0.43 -24.75
CA PHE A 26 -2.10 -1.46 -23.89
C PHE A 26 -1.67 -1.27 -22.42
N LEU A 27 -0.37 -1.00 -22.17
CA LEU A 27 0.14 -0.74 -20.82
C LEU A 27 -0.41 0.57 -20.23
N GLN A 28 -0.67 1.56 -21.08
CA GLN A 28 -1.32 2.81 -20.66
C GLN A 28 -2.77 2.57 -20.22
N ARG A 29 -3.52 1.72 -20.95
CA ARG A 29 -4.90 1.35 -20.61
C ARG A 29 -5.00 0.58 -19.29
N LEU A 30 -3.98 -0.22 -18.98
CA LEU A 30 -3.90 -0.95 -17.72
C LEU A 30 -3.44 -0.07 -16.54
N TYR A 31 -3.10 1.20 -16.76
CA TYR A 31 -2.61 2.14 -15.73
C TYR A 31 -1.42 1.62 -14.89
N LEU A 32 -0.73 0.59 -15.35
CA LEU A 32 0.37 -0.02 -14.60
C LEU A 32 1.49 1.01 -14.33
N PRO A 33 2.02 1.07 -13.09
CA PRO A 33 3.20 1.85 -12.79
C PRO A 33 4.41 1.41 -13.63
N SER A 34 5.27 2.36 -13.98
CA SER A 34 6.48 2.05 -14.75
C SER A 34 7.45 1.13 -13.99
N SER A 35 7.46 1.22 -12.67
CA SER A 35 8.22 0.35 -11.76
C SER A 35 7.79 -1.11 -11.83
N VAL A 36 6.48 -1.38 -11.97
CA VAL A 36 5.95 -2.74 -12.15
C VAL A 36 6.32 -3.28 -13.53
N ILE A 37 6.19 -2.46 -14.58
CA ILE A 37 6.56 -2.87 -15.95
C ILE A 37 8.06 -3.20 -16.01
N GLY A 38 8.90 -2.34 -15.44
CA GLY A 38 10.34 -2.57 -15.32
C GLY A 38 10.65 -3.82 -14.47
N GLY A 39 9.92 -4.02 -13.39
CA GLY A 39 10.04 -5.21 -12.53
C GLY A 39 9.71 -6.50 -13.27
N ILE A 40 8.61 -6.53 -14.04
CA ILE A 40 8.24 -7.70 -14.87
C ILE A 40 9.33 -7.99 -15.92
N LEU A 41 9.89 -6.94 -16.54
CA LEU A 41 11.01 -7.13 -17.45
C LEU A 41 12.24 -7.70 -16.73
N GLY A 42 12.57 -7.16 -15.57
CA GLY A 42 13.64 -7.67 -14.71
C GLY A 42 13.42 -9.13 -14.31
N LEU A 43 12.19 -9.50 -13.94
CA LEU A 43 11.81 -10.88 -13.64
C LEU A 43 12.01 -11.81 -14.84
N ALA A 44 11.60 -11.37 -16.03
CA ALA A 44 11.80 -12.14 -17.27
C ALA A 44 13.30 -12.36 -17.54
N VAL A 45 14.14 -11.33 -17.35
CA VAL A 45 15.59 -11.42 -17.53
C VAL A 45 16.21 -12.36 -16.49
N VAL A 46 15.88 -12.19 -15.20
CA VAL A 46 16.40 -13.04 -14.13
C VAL A 46 16.00 -14.51 -14.35
N THR A 47 14.75 -14.74 -14.73
CA THR A 47 14.24 -16.09 -15.03
C THR A 47 14.94 -16.70 -16.25
N ALA A 48 15.16 -15.93 -17.31
CA ALA A 48 15.86 -16.40 -18.53
C ALA A 48 17.34 -16.73 -18.24
N LEU A 49 18.00 -15.96 -17.40
CA LEU A 49 19.37 -16.24 -16.96
C LEU A 49 19.44 -17.48 -16.05
N GLY A 50 18.39 -17.77 -15.29
CA GLY A 50 18.31 -18.91 -14.39
C GLY A 50 19.54 -19.00 -13.46
N LYS A 51 20.25 -20.11 -13.50
CA LYS A 51 21.47 -20.33 -12.69
C LYS A 51 22.66 -19.44 -13.08
N HIS A 52 22.61 -18.76 -14.21
CA HIS A 52 23.67 -17.82 -14.66
C HIS A 52 23.43 -16.40 -14.13
N ALA A 53 22.28 -16.13 -13.51
CA ALA A 53 22.06 -14.85 -12.85
C ALA A 53 23.03 -14.74 -11.66
N PRO A 54 23.85 -13.66 -11.56
CA PRO A 54 24.80 -13.51 -10.45
C PRO A 54 24.02 -13.43 -9.13
N ALA A 55 24.27 -14.38 -8.23
CA ALA A 55 23.56 -14.50 -6.96
C ALA A 55 23.68 -13.23 -6.12
N ASP A 56 24.88 -12.64 -6.06
CA ASP A 56 25.15 -11.41 -5.33
C ASP A 56 24.38 -10.19 -5.87
N VAL A 57 24.04 -10.16 -7.19
CA VAL A 57 23.17 -9.13 -7.79
C VAL A 57 21.73 -9.34 -7.34
N THR A 58 21.23 -10.56 -7.50
CA THR A 58 19.83 -10.87 -7.15
C THR A 58 19.58 -10.73 -5.66
N ASP A 59 20.52 -11.12 -4.80
CA ASP A 59 20.40 -10.97 -3.35
C ASP A 59 20.51 -9.49 -2.93
N GLY A 60 21.39 -8.74 -3.56
CA GLY A 60 21.47 -7.31 -3.35
C GLY A 60 20.17 -6.58 -3.78
N MET A 61 19.59 -6.97 -4.90
CA MET A 61 18.26 -6.45 -5.31
C MET A 61 17.18 -6.84 -4.28
N ARG A 62 17.16 -8.07 -3.77
CA ARG A 62 16.19 -8.52 -2.74
C ARG A 62 16.26 -7.72 -1.43
N ALA A 63 17.40 -7.12 -1.10
CA ALA A 63 17.57 -6.30 0.09
C ALA A 63 16.95 -4.89 -0.05
N ILE A 64 16.82 -4.36 -1.27
CA ILE A 64 16.34 -3.00 -1.53
C ILE A 64 14.92 -2.74 -0.98
N PRO A 65 13.93 -3.62 -1.17
CA PRO A 65 12.58 -3.37 -0.65
C PRO A 65 12.54 -3.20 0.88
N GLY A 66 13.26 -4.03 1.63
CA GLY A 66 13.37 -3.94 3.08
C GLY A 66 14.02 -2.64 3.58
N PHE A 67 14.95 -2.08 2.82
CA PHE A 67 15.53 -0.77 3.13
C PHE A 67 14.57 0.38 2.78
N MET A 68 14.05 0.39 1.56
CA MET A 68 13.23 1.49 1.04
C MET A 68 11.91 1.66 1.79
N ILE A 69 11.33 0.58 2.31
CA ILE A 69 10.08 0.69 3.09
C ILE A 69 10.29 1.49 4.38
N ASN A 70 11.45 1.40 5.02
CA ASN A 70 11.76 2.20 6.20
C ASN A 70 11.78 3.69 5.86
N VAL A 71 12.33 4.06 4.70
CA VAL A 71 12.33 5.44 4.19
C VAL A 71 10.89 5.92 3.96
N ILE A 72 10.06 5.12 3.29
CA ILE A 72 8.66 5.45 3.00
C ILE A 72 7.89 5.73 4.29
N PHE A 73 7.96 4.83 5.27
CA PHE A 73 7.22 4.98 6.52
C PHE A 73 7.75 6.11 7.40
N ALA A 74 9.05 6.38 7.39
CA ALA A 74 9.63 7.52 8.09
C ALA A 74 9.09 8.87 7.58
N THR A 75 8.82 8.99 6.26
CA THR A 75 8.29 10.23 5.65
C THR A 75 6.81 10.48 5.91
N LEU A 76 6.04 9.46 6.34
CA LEU A 76 4.57 9.47 6.30
C LEU A 76 3.93 10.65 7.01
N PHE A 77 4.47 11.08 8.13
CA PHE A 77 3.94 12.19 8.95
C PHE A 77 4.82 13.45 8.95
N LEU A 78 6.02 13.40 8.39
CA LEU A 78 6.93 14.53 8.33
C LEU A 78 6.38 15.64 7.41
N GLY A 79 6.37 16.87 7.88
CA GLY A 79 5.81 18.03 7.17
C GLY A 79 4.27 18.00 7.07
N ALA A 80 3.59 17.02 7.65
CA ALA A 80 2.14 16.94 7.59
C ALA A 80 1.48 17.96 8.55
N ALA A 81 0.50 18.72 8.05
CA ALA A 81 -0.35 19.55 8.90
C ALA A 81 -1.30 18.65 9.70
N ALA A 82 -1.39 18.88 11.01
CA ALA A 82 -2.38 18.18 11.83
C ALA A 82 -3.77 18.83 11.61
N PRO A 83 -4.72 18.11 11.02
CA PRO A 83 -6.06 18.64 10.84
C PRO A 83 -6.80 18.73 12.18
N LYS A 84 -7.86 19.57 12.25
CA LYS A 84 -8.69 19.68 13.45
C LYS A 84 -9.42 18.35 13.70
N LEU A 85 -9.27 17.80 14.91
CA LEU A 85 -9.77 16.46 15.28
C LEU A 85 -11.28 16.29 14.99
N GLY A 86 -12.11 17.29 15.27
CA GLY A 86 -13.55 17.21 15.00
C GLY A 86 -13.89 17.08 13.51
N THR A 87 -13.11 17.73 12.64
CA THR A 87 -13.25 17.61 11.17
C THR A 87 -12.85 16.20 10.71
N VAL A 88 -11.73 15.69 11.24
CA VAL A 88 -11.25 14.34 10.93
C VAL A 88 -12.32 13.31 11.30
N ILE A 89 -12.81 13.32 12.54
CA ILE A 89 -13.82 12.35 13.00
C ILE A 89 -15.08 12.41 12.13
N ARG A 90 -15.59 13.59 11.84
CA ARG A 90 -16.82 13.75 11.06
C ARG A 90 -16.73 13.15 9.66
N PHE A 91 -15.63 13.39 8.95
CA PHE A 91 -15.47 12.95 7.55
C PHE A 91 -14.81 11.58 7.44
N ALA A 92 -13.87 11.26 8.32
CA ALA A 92 -13.13 10.01 8.27
C ALA A 92 -13.91 8.82 8.86
N PHE A 93 -14.75 9.02 9.88
CA PHE A 93 -15.31 7.89 10.63
C PHE A 93 -16.12 6.90 9.78
N PRO A 94 -17.06 7.32 8.90
CA PRO A 94 -17.76 6.37 8.03
C PRO A 94 -16.80 5.68 7.05
N GLN A 95 -15.82 6.41 6.53
CA GLN A 95 -14.79 5.89 5.64
C GLN A 95 -13.91 4.87 6.39
N LEU A 96 -13.53 5.19 7.62
CA LEU A 96 -12.74 4.32 8.49
C LEU A 96 -13.49 3.03 8.82
N CYS A 97 -14.79 3.09 9.09
CA CYS A 97 -15.61 1.89 9.33
C CYS A 97 -15.55 0.93 8.15
N LEU A 98 -15.74 1.42 6.93
CA LEU A 98 -15.68 0.56 5.75
C LEU A 98 -14.28 -0.02 5.54
N GLY A 99 -13.23 0.82 5.61
CA GLY A 99 -11.85 0.37 5.46
C GLY A 99 -11.43 -0.66 6.51
N GLN A 100 -11.80 -0.44 7.77
CA GLN A 100 -11.52 -1.39 8.85
C GLN A 100 -12.27 -2.71 8.67
N ILE A 101 -13.54 -2.69 8.24
CA ILE A 101 -14.30 -3.92 7.94
C ILE A 101 -13.61 -4.69 6.82
N ILE A 102 -13.16 -4.02 5.76
CA ILE A 102 -12.47 -4.69 4.66
C ILE A 102 -11.16 -5.31 5.15
N ALA A 103 -10.33 -4.56 5.86
CA ALA A 103 -9.01 -5.01 6.32
C ALA A 103 -9.10 -6.18 7.32
N TRP A 104 -9.92 -6.04 8.38
CA TRP A 104 -10.13 -7.15 9.33
C TRP A 104 -10.76 -8.37 8.67
N GLY A 105 -11.66 -8.14 7.71
CA GLY A 105 -12.25 -9.23 6.94
C GLY A 105 -11.24 -9.96 6.06
N GLN A 106 -10.25 -9.26 5.49
CA GLN A 106 -9.15 -9.91 4.77
C GLN A 106 -8.35 -10.84 5.68
N TYR A 107 -8.08 -10.45 6.94
CA TYR A 107 -7.46 -11.36 7.93
C TYR A 107 -8.36 -12.54 8.25
N VAL A 108 -9.65 -12.32 8.48
CA VAL A 108 -10.60 -13.41 8.78
C VAL A 108 -10.71 -14.39 7.61
N VAL A 109 -10.87 -13.88 6.39
CA VAL A 109 -10.92 -14.72 5.18
C VAL A 109 -9.60 -15.45 4.97
N GLY A 110 -8.48 -14.73 5.05
CA GLY A 110 -7.16 -15.30 4.81
C GLY A 110 -6.78 -16.36 5.84
N LEU A 111 -6.83 -16.03 7.13
CA LEU A 111 -6.49 -16.97 8.21
C LEU A 111 -7.48 -18.13 8.28
N GLY A 112 -8.76 -17.88 8.00
CA GLY A 112 -9.77 -18.93 7.94
C GLY A 112 -9.47 -19.94 6.83
N LEU A 113 -9.22 -19.47 5.60
CA LEU A 113 -8.83 -20.36 4.50
C LEU A 113 -7.52 -21.10 4.79
N ALA A 114 -6.50 -20.39 5.26
CA ALA A 114 -5.22 -21.00 5.55
C ALA A 114 -5.32 -22.04 6.66
N GLY A 115 -5.93 -21.70 7.79
CA GLY A 115 -5.97 -22.59 8.97
C GLY A 115 -6.92 -23.79 8.80
N PHE A 116 -8.11 -23.58 8.24
CA PHE A 116 -9.10 -24.67 8.11
C PHE A 116 -8.92 -25.51 6.85
N VAL A 117 -8.40 -24.92 5.75
CA VAL A 117 -8.37 -25.57 4.43
C VAL A 117 -6.94 -25.82 3.97
N PHE A 118 -6.14 -24.77 3.75
CA PHE A 118 -4.87 -24.89 3.04
C PHE A 118 -3.80 -25.65 3.81
N THR A 119 -3.75 -25.51 5.15
CA THR A 119 -2.82 -26.26 5.99
C THR A 119 -3.02 -27.77 5.86
N ARG A 120 -4.27 -28.23 5.69
CA ARG A 120 -4.59 -29.65 5.56
C ARG A 120 -4.41 -30.19 4.13
N TRP A 121 -4.80 -29.37 3.12
CA TRP A 121 -4.94 -29.86 1.73
C TRP A 121 -3.78 -29.42 0.83
N CYS A 122 -3.12 -28.31 1.17
CA CYS A 122 -2.04 -27.75 0.35
C CYS A 122 -0.67 -27.79 1.06
N GLY A 123 -0.63 -28.15 2.36
CA GLY A 123 0.62 -28.22 3.13
C GLY A 123 1.30 -26.88 3.43
N VAL A 124 0.60 -25.74 3.21
CA VAL A 124 1.14 -24.41 3.50
C VAL A 124 0.93 -24.04 4.97
N PRO A 125 1.80 -23.23 5.58
CA PRO A 125 1.62 -22.79 6.95
C PRO A 125 0.37 -21.91 7.11
N ALA A 126 -0.26 -21.91 8.30
CA ALA A 126 -1.42 -21.06 8.58
C ALA A 126 -1.12 -19.57 8.43
N ALA A 127 0.14 -19.16 8.59
CA ALA A 127 0.65 -17.81 8.33
C ALA A 127 0.41 -17.35 6.88
N PHE A 128 0.19 -18.29 5.93
CA PHE A 128 -0.19 -17.99 4.54
C PHE A 128 -1.41 -17.05 4.44
N GLY A 129 -2.34 -17.15 5.40
CA GLY A 129 -3.52 -16.30 5.44
C GLY A 129 -3.23 -14.81 5.62
N ASN A 130 -2.12 -14.45 6.28
CA ASN A 130 -1.71 -13.05 6.44
C ASN A 130 -1.32 -12.39 5.12
N LEU A 131 -0.90 -13.20 4.11
CA LEU A 131 -0.47 -12.69 2.82
C LEU A 131 -1.56 -11.89 2.11
N LEU A 132 -2.84 -12.13 2.42
CA LEU A 132 -3.94 -11.43 1.77
C LEU A 132 -3.91 -9.93 2.09
N GLU A 133 -3.91 -9.56 3.36
CA GLU A 133 -3.87 -8.13 3.74
C GLU A 133 -2.49 -7.54 3.51
N ILE A 134 -1.41 -8.25 3.87
CA ILE A 134 -0.03 -7.82 3.65
C ILE A 134 0.21 -7.48 2.16
N GLY A 135 -0.31 -8.29 1.23
CA GLY A 135 -0.12 -8.10 -0.20
C GLY A 135 -1.13 -7.12 -0.81
N PHE A 136 -2.41 -7.25 -0.51
CA PHE A 136 -3.46 -6.44 -1.13
C PHE A 136 -3.44 -5.00 -0.60
N GLU A 137 -3.59 -4.81 0.69
CA GLU A 137 -3.68 -3.49 1.31
C GLU A 137 -2.30 -2.90 1.58
N GLY A 138 -1.37 -3.72 2.07
CA GLY A 138 0.00 -3.33 2.35
C GLY A 138 0.89 -3.22 1.09
N GLY A 139 0.67 -4.08 0.11
CA GLY A 139 1.39 -4.09 -1.16
C GLY A 139 2.86 -4.51 -1.06
N HIS A 140 3.60 -4.27 -2.16
CA HIS A 140 5.01 -4.65 -2.27
C HIS A 140 5.90 -4.07 -1.15
N GLY A 141 5.56 -2.87 -0.69
CA GLY A 141 6.31 -2.21 0.39
C GLY A 141 6.24 -3.00 1.68
N THR A 142 5.04 -3.33 2.11
CA THR A 142 4.80 -4.07 3.34
C THR A 142 5.41 -5.47 3.29
N VAL A 143 5.27 -6.17 2.16
CA VAL A 143 5.92 -7.48 1.95
C VAL A 143 7.44 -7.36 2.11
N GLY A 144 8.06 -6.35 1.49
CA GLY A 144 9.50 -6.09 1.63
C GLY A 144 9.92 -5.78 3.06
N GLY A 145 9.12 -4.98 3.78
CA GLY A 145 9.35 -4.68 5.19
C GLY A 145 9.19 -5.89 6.10
N MET A 146 8.36 -6.86 5.72
CA MET A 146 8.15 -8.12 6.44
C MET A 146 9.19 -9.20 6.12
N ALA A 147 10.12 -8.96 5.17
CA ALA A 147 11.09 -9.97 4.72
C ALA A 147 11.93 -10.52 5.89
N GLU A 148 12.38 -9.65 6.80
CA GLU A 148 13.10 -10.06 8.01
C GLU A 148 12.23 -10.94 8.92
N ALA A 149 10.94 -10.64 9.04
CA ALA A 149 10.01 -11.45 9.83
C ALA A 149 9.80 -12.83 9.21
N PHE A 150 9.58 -12.91 7.90
CA PHE A 150 9.45 -14.19 7.19
C PHE A 150 10.69 -15.06 7.38
N THR A 151 11.89 -14.49 7.21
CA THR A 151 13.17 -15.21 7.42
C THR A 151 13.35 -15.62 8.89
N ALA A 152 13.03 -14.75 9.84
CA ALA A 152 13.14 -15.03 11.27
C ALA A 152 12.28 -16.22 11.72
N PHE A 153 11.15 -16.45 11.06
CA PHE A 153 10.28 -17.59 11.31
C PHE A 153 10.53 -18.80 10.40
N GLY A 154 11.58 -18.75 9.57
CA GLY A 154 11.96 -19.85 8.67
C GLY A 154 10.99 -20.06 7.50
N TRP A 155 10.28 -19.02 7.09
CA TRP A 155 9.32 -19.07 5.97
C TRP A 155 9.68 -18.04 4.89
N GLU A 156 10.85 -18.18 4.30
CA GLU A 156 11.35 -17.28 3.24
C GLU A 156 10.47 -17.27 1.98
N ASP A 157 9.74 -18.35 1.71
CA ASP A 157 8.79 -18.43 0.60
C ASP A 157 7.66 -17.41 0.71
N GLY A 158 7.32 -17.00 1.93
CA GLY A 158 6.35 -15.95 2.21
C GLY A 158 6.65 -14.63 1.50
N ILE A 159 7.94 -14.34 1.25
CA ILE A 159 8.36 -13.11 0.55
C ILE A 159 7.91 -13.16 -0.93
N ALA A 160 8.22 -14.24 -1.64
CA ALA A 160 7.86 -14.40 -3.05
C ALA A 160 6.34 -14.49 -3.24
N LEU A 161 5.66 -15.22 -2.35
CA LEU A 161 4.21 -15.36 -2.33
C LEU A 161 3.53 -14.02 -2.04
N GLY A 162 4.04 -13.25 -1.07
CA GLY A 162 3.54 -11.92 -0.73
C GLY A 162 3.66 -10.93 -1.89
N TYR A 163 4.81 -10.88 -2.56
CA TYR A 163 4.98 -10.04 -3.77
C TYR A 163 4.04 -10.44 -4.89
N THR A 164 3.77 -11.74 -5.04
CA THR A 164 2.79 -12.23 -6.02
C THR A 164 1.39 -11.76 -5.67
N VAL A 165 0.97 -11.89 -4.40
CA VAL A 165 -0.33 -11.39 -3.93
C VAL A 165 -0.45 -9.88 -4.14
N ALA A 166 0.60 -9.11 -3.84
CA ALA A 166 0.64 -7.66 -4.06
C ALA A 166 0.48 -7.28 -5.54
N THR A 167 1.19 -7.99 -6.43
CA THR A 167 1.11 -7.76 -7.89
C THR A 167 -0.29 -8.10 -8.42
N VAL A 168 -0.82 -9.26 -8.04
CA VAL A 168 -2.17 -9.72 -8.43
C VAL A 168 -3.23 -8.77 -7.88
N GLY A 169 -3.12 -8.39 -6.60
CA GLY A 169 -4.04 -7.45 -5.96
C GLY A 169 -4.10 -6.11 -6.69
N MET A 170 -2.95 -5.53 -7.03
CA MET A 170 -2.88 -4.29 -7.77
C MET A 170 -3.53 -4.41 -9.17
N ILE A 171 -3.27 -5.48 -9.90
CA ILE A 171 -3.89 -5.71 -11.22
C ILE A 171 -5.42 -5.85 -11.07
N ILE A 172 -5.88 -6.64 -10.11
CA ILE A 172 -7.32 -6.78 -9.78
C ILE A 172 -7.91 -5.43 -9.39
N GLY A 173 -7.25 -4.67 -8.51
CA GLY A 173 -7.68 -3.35 -8.08
C GLY A 173 -7.93 -2.42 -9.27
N ILE A 174 -7.02 -2.41 -10.24
CA ILE A 174 -7.15 -1.58 -11.43
C ILE A 174 -8.23 -2.12 -12.38
N VAL A 175 -8.13 -3.38 -12.80
CA VAL A 175 -9.00 -3.94 -13.84
C VAL A 175 -10.44 -4.05 -13.36
N LEU A 176 -10.65 -4.64 -12.18
CA LEU A 176 -11.99 -4.79 -11.61
C LEU A 176 -12.54 -3.45 -11.11
N GLY A 177 -11.67 -2.56 -10.58
CA GLY A 177 -12.05 -1.19 -10.21
C GLY A 177 -12.60 -0.41 -11.40
N MET A 178 -11.95 -0.47 -12.56
CA MET A 178 -12.45 0.13 -13.79
C MET A 178 -13.75 -0.52 -14.27
N ALA A 179 -13.91 -1.82 -14.13
CA ALA A 179 -15.16 -2.51 -14.45
C ALA A 179 -16.31 -2.06 -13.54
N LEU A 180 -16.06 -1.93 -12.23
CA LEU A 180 -17.03 -1.40 -11.26
C LEU A 180 -17.41 0.05 -11.57
N ILE A 181 -16.46 0.89 -11.98
CA ILE A 181 -16.72 2.27 -12.42
C ILE A 181 -17.65 2.28 -13.63
N GLN A 182 -17.38 1.46 -14.65
CA GLN A 182 -18.23 1.36 -15.83
C GLN A 182 -19.66 0.88 -15.49
N TRP A 183 -19.75 -0.10 -14.58
CA TRP A 183 -21.04 -0.57 -14.08
C TRP A 183 -21.80 0.55 -13.35
N ALA A 184 -21.15 1.29 -12.45
CA ALA A 184 -21.77 2.38 -11.70
C ALA A 184 -22.23 3.53 -12.60
N HIS A 185 -21.43 3.86 -13.61
CA HIS A 185 -21.78 4.87 -14.61
C HIS A 185 -23.04 4.47 -15.38
N ARG A 186 -23.10 3.23 -15.87
CA ARG A 186 -24.30 2.71 -16.57
C ARG A 186 -25.55 2.69 -15.68
N ARG A 187 -25.39 2.58 -14.37
CA ARG A 187 -26.49 2.61 -13.39
C ARG A 187 -26.84 4.03 -12.92
N GLY A 188 -26.10 5.05 -13.37
CA GLY A 188 -26.32 6.45 -12.98
C GLY A 188 -25.88 6.80 -11.56
N PHE A 189 -25.08 5.94 -10.91
CA PHE A 189 -24.55 6.23 -9.57
C PHE A 189 -23.42 7.27 -9.61
N VAL A 190 -22.73 7.38 -10.74
CA VAL A 190 -21.67 8.36 -10.98
C VAL A 190 -22.05 9.19 -12.20
N LYS A 191 -22.03 10.52 -12.05
CA LYS A 191 -22.41 11.45 -13.12
C LYS A 191 -21.28 11.69 -14.11
N GLU A 192 -20.06 11.87 -13.62
CA GLU A 192 -18.89 12.18 -14.41
C GLU A 192 -17.90 11.01 -14.31
N VAL A 193 -17.56 10.41 -15.45
CA VAL A 193 -16.49 9.41 -15.53
C VAL A 193 -15.51 9.88 -16.58
N ARG A 194 -14.28 10.15 -16.15
CA ARG A 194 -13.20 10.48 -17.07
C ARG A 194 -12.63 9.19 -17.68
N ALA A 195 -13.22 8.75 -18.79
CA ALA A 195 -12.78 7.56 -19.49
C ALA A 195 -11.33 7.70 -19.98
N PHE A 196 -10.66 6.56 -20.23
CA PHE A 196 -9.30 6.58 -20.81
C PHE A 196 -9.25 7.35 -22.13
N GLY A 197 -10.34 7.27 -22.92
CA GLY A 197 -10.50 8.00 -24.19
C GLY A 197 -10.47 9.52 -24.06
N ASP A 198 -10.98 10.06 -22.95
CA ASP A 198 -11.11 11.50 -22.71
C ASP A 198 -9.81 12.13 -22.16
N ARG A 199 -8.84 11.28 -21.80
CA ARG A 199 -7.52 11.75 -21.34
C ARG A 199 -6.68 12.22 -22.51
N THR A 200 -5.97 13.33 -22.32
CA THR A 200 -5.00 13.82 -23.32
C THR A 200 -3.87 12.82 -23.54
N LEU A 201 -3.19 12.92 -24.66
CA LEU A 201 -2.05 12.05 -24.98
C LEU A 201 -0.95 12.13 -23.90
N HIS A 202 -0.72 13.31 -23.33
CA HIS A 202 0.24 13.54 -22.24
C HIS A 202 -0.15 12.79 -20.96
N GLU A 203 -1.42 12.86 -20.57
CA GLU A 203 -1.93 12.15 -19.39
C GLU A 203 -1.89 10.62 -19.55
N ARG A 204 -2.24 10.10 -20.76
CA ARG A 204 -2.11 8.65 -21.05
C ARG A 204 -0.66 8.19 -20.94
N ARG A 205 0.28 8.99 -21.43
CA ARG A 205 1.72 8.73 -21.36
C ARG A 205 2.30 8.98 -19.94
N GLY A 206 1.57 9.66 -19.06
CA GLY A 206 2.04 10.07 -17.75
C GLY A 206 3.21 11.04 -17.84
N ILE A 207 3.08 12.06 -18.70
CA ILE A 207 4.07 13.13 -18.92
C ILE A 207 3.33 14.47 -18.77
N HIS A 208 3.83 15.36 -17.92
CA HIS A 208 3.27 16.71 -17.81
C HIS A 208 3.61 17.57 -19.01
N ARG A 209 2.70 18.43 -19.44
CA ARG A 209 3.02 19.51 -20.37
C ARG A 209 3.98 20.49 -19.70
N ALA A 210 4.76 21.21 -20.48
CA ALA A 210 5.77 22.12 -19.93
C ALA A 210 5.15 23.19 -18.99
N GLU A 211 3.97 23.69 -19.35
CA GLU A 211 3.25 24.74 -18.63
C GLU A 211 2.55 24.22 -17.34
N GLU A 212 2.28 22.91 -17.26
CA GLU A 212 1.51 22.26 -16.18
C GLU A 212 2.40 21.52 -15.17
N ARG A 213 3.72 21.72 -15.21
CA ARG A 213 4.66 21.00 -14.35
C ARG A 213 4.50 21.42 -12.89
N PRO A 214 4.10 20.51 -11.99
CA PRO A 214 4.00 20.85 -10.56
C PRO A 214 5.39 21.05 -9.96
N SER A 215 5.47 21.86 -8.91
CA SER A 215 6.70 22.02 -8.13
C SER A 215 7.12 20.67 -7.48
N ALA A 216 8.42 20.45 -7.39
CA ALA A 216 9.00 19.32 -6.69
C ALA A 216 9.11 19.51 -5.16
N GLY A 217 8.71 20.66 -4.64
CA GLY A 217 8.82 21.07 -3.26
C GLY A 217 9.44 22.47 -3.11
N ARG A 218 9.45 22.99 -1.89
CA ARG A 218 10.07 24.27 -1.54
C ARG A 218 11.43 24.04 -0.91
N GLN A 219 12.40 24.90 -1.25
CA GLN A 219 13.67 24.94 -0.53
C GLN A 219 13.43 25.57 0.84
N THR A 220 13.71 24.84 1.90
CA THR A 220 13.53 25.30 3.30
C THR A 220 14.83 25.75 3.94
N VAL A 221 15.96 25.42 3.34
CA VAL A 221 17.31 25.80 3.77
C VAL A 221 18.07 26.39 2.58
N ILE A 222 19.06 27.25 2.85
CA ILE A 222 19.90 27.88 1.81
C ILE A 222 20.96 26.87 1.37
N CYS A 223 21.15 26.72 0.06
CA CYS A 223 22.06 25.70 -0.51
C CYS A 223 23.51 25.90 -0.12
N ASP A 224 23.94 27.11 0.25
CA ASP A 224 25.30 27.38 0.76
C ASP A 224 25.60 26.63 2.09
N SER A 225 24.56 26.30 2.86
CA SER A 225 24.66 25.53 4.08
C SER A 225 24.54 24.03 3.80
N ILE A 226 23.42 23.63 3.20
CA ILE A 226 23.12 22.24 2.80
C ILE A 226 22.07 22.26 1.71
N ASP A 227 22.15 21.36 0.74
CA ASP A 227 21.07 21.18 -0.23
C ASP A 227 19.76 20.80 0.45
N SER A 228 18.64 21.43 0.03
CA SER A 228 17.34 21.23 0.67
C SER A 228 16.84 19.79 0.59
N LEU A 229 17.11 19.06 -0.50
CA LEU A 229 16.76 17.66 -0.61
C LEU A 229 17.62 16.80 0.32
N ALA A 230 18.92 17.09 0.39
CA ALA A 230 19.84 16.40 1.30
C ALA A 230 19.44 16.60 2.77
N TRP A 231 18.96 17.80 3.14
CA TRP A 231 18.40 18.09 4.45
C TRP A 231 17.20 17.20 4.78
N HIS A 232 16.24 17.08 3.85
CA HIS A 232 15.05 16.23 4.03
C HIS A 232 15.40 14.75 4.10
N VAL A 233 16.36 14.27 3.29
CA VAL A 233 16.86 12.89 3.35
C VAL A 233 17.55 12.63 4.70
N ALA A 234 18.30 13.60 5.23
CA ALA A 234 18.93 13.48 6.54
C ALA A 234 17.91 13.37 7.67
N ILE A 235 16.81 14.16 7.64
CA ILE A 235 15.71 14.05 8.61
C ILE A 235 15.08 12.65 8.56
N VAL A 236 14.87 12.10 7.37
CA VAL A 236 14.37 10.72 7.21
C VAL A 236 15.34 9.72 7.82
N GLY A 237 16.65 9.91 7.62
CA GLY A 237 17.67 9.08 8.24
C GLY A 237 17.61 9.11 9.77
N VAL A 238 17.41 10.30 10.38
CA VAL A 238 17.24 10.45 11.83
C VAL A 238 15.95 9.76 12.31
N ALA A 239 14.84 9.85 11.56
CA ALA A 239 13.63 9.10 11.88
C ALA A 239 13.85 7.58 11.88
N CYS A 240 14.60 7.07 10.90
CA CYS A 240 14.98 5.66 10.87
C CYS A 240 15.90 5.27 12.04
N LEU A 241 16.84 6.14 12.43
CA LEU A 241 17.69 5.92 13.59
C LEU A 241 16.88 5.83 14.90
N ILE A 242 15.89 6.70 15.08
CA ILE A 242 14.97 6.62 16.24
C ILE A 242 14.20 5.29 16.19
N GLY A 243 13.68 4.92 15.02
CA GLY A 243 13.01 3.64 14.82
C GLY A 243 13.90 2.44 15.17
N TRP A 244 15.15 2.47 14.74
CA TRP A 244 16.14 1.45 15.09
C TRP A 244 16.39 1.38 16.60
N GLY A 245 16.54 2.53 17.28
CA GLY A 245 16.65 2.58 18.73
C GLY A 245 15.44 2.00 19.44
N LEU A 246 14.22 2.33 19.00
CA LEU A 246 12.98 1.75 19.54
C LEU A 246 12.91 0.23 19.31
N ARG A 247 13.42 -0.27 18.18
CA ARG A 247 13.47 -1.70 17.88
C ARG A 247 14.29 -2.48 18.92
N GLN A 248 15.36 -1.88 19.47
CA GLN A 248 16.16 -2.54 20.52
C GLN A 248 15.39 -2.76 21.84
N LEU A 249 14.33 -1.98 22.07
CA LEU A 249 13.50 -2.08 23.27
C LEU A 249 12.38 -3.13 23.15
N ILE A 250 12.15 -3.66 21.93
CA ILE A 250 11.07 -4.63 21.69
C ILE A 250 11.65 -6.06 21.66
N PRO A 251 11.38 -6.89 22.69
CA PRO A 251 11.91 -8.25 22.79
C PRO A 251 11.09 -9.25 21.94
N MET A 252 10.68 -8.86 20.75
CA MET A 252 9.89 -9.71 19.85
C MET A 252 10.71 -10.10 18.63
N LYS A 253 10.89 -11.41 18.43
CA LYS A 253 11.56 -11.96 17.25
C LYS A 253 10.75 -11.61 15.99
N GLY A 254 11.42 -11.18 14.94
CA GLY A 254 10.80 -10.90 13.65
C GLY A 254 9.89 -9.65 13.62
N PHE A 255 9.93 -8.77 14.63
CA PHE A 255 9.20 -7.51 14.55
C PHE A 255 9.89 -6.57 13.54
N PRO A 256 9.20 -6.13 12.47
CA PRO A 256 9.82 -5.34 11.42
C PRO A 256 10.13 -3.91 11.86
N LEU A 257 11.12 -3.29 11.21
CA LEU A 257 11.63 -1.96 11.58
C LEU A 257 10.71 -0.82 11.09
N PHE A 258 10.07 -0.96 9.94
CA PHE A 258 9.38 0.15 9.25
C PHE A 258 8.26 0.84 10.06
N PRO A 259 7.43 0.15 10.89
CA PRO A 259 6.45 0.87 11.72
C PRO A 259 7.11 1.73 12.80
N LEU A 260 8.29 1.35 13.25
CA LEU A 260 9.05 2.11 14.23
C LEU A 260 9.73 3.34 13.60
N CYS A 261 10.13 3.24 12.33
CA CYS A 261 10.58 4.40 11.54
C CYS A 261 9.45 5.43 11.37
N MET A 262 8.21 4.97 11.18
CA MET A 262 7.03 5.84 11.19
C MET A 262 6.87 6.56 12.55
N ILE A 263 6.98 5.83 13.65
CA ILE A 263 6.96 6.43 15.00
C ILE A 263 8.09 7.45 15.15
N GLY A 264 9.30 7.14 14.67
CA GLY A 264 10.43 8.08 14.63
C GLY A 264 10.09 9.36 13.88
N GLY A 265 9.42 9.26 12.71
CA GLY A 265 8.95 10.40 11.92
C GLY A 265 7.91 11.24 12.68
N VAL A 266 6.95 10.58 13.36
CA VAL A 266 5.96 11.28 14.22
C VAL A 266 6.64 12.03 15.35
N LEU A 267 7.58 11.40 16.06
CA LEU A 267 8.31 12.02 17.16
C LEU A 267 9.11 13.24 16.71
N LEU A 268 9.78 13.15 15.57
CA LEU A 268 10.50 14.28 14.98
C LEU A 268 9.54 15.42 14.58
N GLN A 269 8.39 15.11 13.98
CA GLN A 269 7.41 16.12 13.62
C GLN A 269 6.83 16.83 14.86
N LEU A 270 6.58 16.08 15.94
CA LEU A 270 6.14 16.67 17.21
C LEU A 270 7.23 17.55 17.84
N ALA A 271 8.47 17.08 17.85
CA ALA A 271 9.61 17.84 18.32
C ALA A 271 9.83 19.13 17.52
N ALA A 272 9.76 19.04 16.18
CA ALA A 272 9.86 20.21 15.29
C ALA A 272 8.78 21.27 15.59
N LYS A 273 7.53 20.83 15.81
CA LYS A 273 6.44 21.74 16.22
C LYS A 273 6.68 22.35 17.60
N TYR A 274 7.11 21.55 18.56
CA TYR A 274 7.41 22.06 19.90
C TYR A 274 8.54 23.11 19.87
N LEU A 275 9.57 22.88 19.08
CA LEU A 275 10.70 23.78 18.88
C LEU A 275 10.40 24.94 17.91
N LYS A 276 9.21 24.95 17.28
CA LYS A 276 8.77 25.95 16.28
C LYS A 276 9.68 26.00 15.03
N ILE A 277 10.23 24.85 14.64
CA ILE A 277 11.09 24.67 13.45
C ILE A 277 10.43 23.77 12.40
N ASP A 278 9.16 23.48 12.52
CA ASP A 278 8.40 22.62 11.60
C ASP A 278 8.34 23.17 10.17
N LEU A 279 8.53 24.49 9.99
CA LEU A 279 8.68 25.14 8.67
C LEU A 279 9.93 24.70 7.89
N LEU A 280 10.91 24.09 8.55
CA LEU A 280 12.11 23.54 7.90
C LEU A 280 11.85 22.21 7.18
N VAL A 281 10.65 21.63 7.34
CA VAL A 281 10.27 20.37 6.72
C VAL A 281 9.15 20.60 5.70
N ASP A 282 9.49 20.47 4.42
CA ASP A 282 8.53 20.60 3.33
C ASP A 282 7.86 19.27 3.03
N ARG A 283 6.53 19.22 3.10
CA ARG A 283 5.72 18.01 2.86
C ARG A 283 5.90 17.44 1.46
N VAL A 284 5.98 18.32 0.45
CA VAL A 284 6.10 17.89 -0.95
C VAL A 284 7.44 17.19 -1.18
N GLN A 285 8.53 17.69 -0.59
CA GLN A 285 9.83 17.01 -0.67
C GLN A 285 9.79 15.63 0.00
N MET A 286 9.14 15.49 1.18
CA MET A 286 8.95 14.18 1.83
C MET A 286 8.16 13.21 0.93
N GLU A 287 7.11 13.67 0.26
CA GLU A 287 6.34 12.86 -0.70
C GLU A 287 7.17 12.46 -1.93
N ARG A 288 8.10 13.30 -2.38
CA ARG A 288 9.01 12.96 -3.49
C ARG A 288 10.04 11.91 -3.09
N ILE A 289 10.61 12.02 -1.88
CA ILE A 289 11.52 11.01 -1.33
C ILE A 289 10.78 9.66 -1.21
N SER A 290 9.58 9.68 -0.63
CA SER A 290 8.74 8.48 -0.51
C SER A 290 8.42 7.85 -1.85
N GLY A 291 8.01 8.67 -2.84
CA GLY A 291 7.69 8.19 -4.19
C GLY A 291 8.88 7.57 -4.91
N ALA A 292 10.06 8.20 -4.82
CA ALA A 292 11.28 7.64 -5.39
C ALA A 292 11.66 6.31 -4.72
N ALA A 293 11.60 6.25 -3.39
CA ALA A 293 11.85 5.02 -2.64
C ALA A 293 10.87 3.91 -3.05
N LEU A 294 9.57 4.24 -3.25
CA LEU A 294 8.56 3.28 -3.68
C LEU A 294 8.85 2.71 -5.08
N ASP A 295 9.27 3.52 -6.04
CA ASP A 295 9.56 3.05 -7.39
C ASP A 295 10.75 2.08 -7.40
N PHE A 296 11.85 2.38 -6.68
CA PHE A 296 12.98 1.46 -6.52
C PHE A 296 12.59 0.18 -5.78
N LEU A 297 11.76 0.29 -4.75
CA LEU A 297 11.21 -0.84 -4.01
C LEU A 297 10.44 -1.77 -4.94
N VAL A 298 9.45 -1.25 -5.67
CA VAL A 298 8.55 -2.05 -6.50
C VAL A 298 9.29 -2.73 -7.65
N VAL A 299 10.17 -2.00 -8.37
CA VAL A 299 10.93 -2.61 -9.47
C VAL A 299 11.82 -3.75 -8.98
N SER A 300 12.44 -3.58 -7.82
CA SER A 300 13.31 -4.60 -7.23
C SER A 300 12.51 -5.81 -6.72
N ALA A 301 11.42 -5.57 -6.00
CA ALA A 301 10.52 -6.59 -5.48
C ALA A 301 9.99 -7.50 -6.59
N VAL A 302 9.45 -6.92 -7.65
CA VAL A 302 8.87 -7.67 -8.77
C VAL A 302 9.94 -8.41 -9.57
N ALA A 303 11.11 -7.78 -9.82
CA ALA A 303 12.20 -8.40 -10.57
C ALA A 303 12.80 -9.63 -9.88
N THR A 304 12.64 -9.76 -8.56
CA THR A 304 13.26 -10.83 -7.77
C THR A 304 12.26 -11.88 -7.25
N ILE A 305 11.02 -11.91 -7.76
CA ILE A 305 10.03 -12.93 -7.42
C ILE A 305 10.54 -14.32 -7.82
N ARG A 306 10.52 -15.27 -6.89
CA ARG A 306 10.88 -16.67 -7.16
C ARG A 306 9.67 -17.39 -7.76
N LEU A 307 9.62 -17.50 -9.10
CA LEU A 307 8.51 -18.13 -9.82
C LEU A 307 8.31 -19.61 -9.44
N GLU A 308 9.37 -20.31 -9.08
CA GLU A 308 9.29 -21.71 -8.63
C GLU A 308 8.39 -21.85 -7.40
N VAL A 309 8.54 -20.96 -6.42
CA VAL A 309 7.72 -20.92 -5.21
C VAL A 309 6.26 -20.60 -5.53
N VAL A 310 6.05 -19.65 -6.45
CA VAL A 310 4.71 -19.26 -6.91
C VAL A 310 4.00 -20.42 -7.61
N MET A 311 4.71 -21.10 -8.50
CA MET A 311 4.16 -22.24 -9.23
C MET A 311 3.87 -23.44 -8.33
N ALA A 312 4.68 -23.67 -7.29
CA ALA A 312 4.41 -24.70 -6.29
C ALA A 312 3.16 -24.43 -5.46
N ASN A 313 2.79 -23.14 -5.29
CA ASN A 313 1.68 -22.71 -4.42
C ASN A 313 0.55 -22.00 -5.19
N TRP A 314 0.42 -22.20 -6.49
CA TRP A 314 -0.53 -21.45 -7.32
C TRP A 314 -2.00 -21.64 -6.91
N VAL A 315 -2.38 -22.87 -6.50
CA VAL A 315 -3.77 -23.17 -6.10
C VAL A 315 -4.19 -22.38 -4.88
N PRO A 316 -3.50 -22.46 -3.71
CA PRO A 316 -3.87 -21.67 -2.55
C PRO A 316 -3.75 -20.16 -2.81
N LEU A 317 -2.81 -19.68 -3.66
CA LEU A 317 -2.71 -18.28 -4.04
C LEU A 317 -3.94 -17.80 -4.81
N VAL A 318 -4.39 -18.54 -5.82
CA VAL A 318 -5.57 -18.14 -6.62
C VAL A 318 -6.81 -18.12 -5.75
N ILE A 319 -7.02 -19.13 -4.90
CA ILE A 319 -8.18 -19.17 -4.00
C ILE A 319 -8.13 -18.02 -2.99
N LEU A 320 -6.96 -17.74 -2.41
CA LEU A 320 -6.78 -16.63 -1.47
C LEU A 320 -7.12 -15.28 -2.11
N CYS A 321 -6.54 -15.00 -3.27
CA CYS A 321 -6.78 -13.75 -4.00
C CYS A 321 -8.24 -13.62 -4.46
N ALA A 322 -8.86 -14.71 -4.95
CA ALA A 322 -10.26 -14.71 -5.35
C ALA A 322 -11.20 -14.46 -4.17
N ALA A 323 -10.97 -15.11 -3.02
CA ALA A 323 -11.77 -14.93 -1.82
C ALA A 323 -11.62 -13.50 -1.24
N GLY A 324 -10.38 -12.97 -1.19
CA GLY A 324 -10.13 -11.59 -0.76
C GLY A 324 -10.79 -10.56 -1.68
N THR A 325 -10.73 -10.78 -2.99
CA THR A 325 -11.42 -9.94 -3.98
C THR A 325 -12.94 -10.00 -3.78
N ALA A 326 -13.50 -11.19 -3.64
CA ALA A 326 -14.93 -11.38 -3.40
C ALA A 326 -15.39 -10.67 -2.13
N TRP A 327 -14.61 -10.77 -1.05
CA TRP A 327 -14.87 -10.06 0.21
C TRP A 327 -14.88 -8.54 0.01
N THR A 328 -13.83 -7.98 -0.63
CA THR A 328 -13.71 -6.54 -0.86
C THR A 328 -14.85 -6.02 -1.73
N VAL A 329 -15.19 -6.73 -2.82
CA VAL A 329 -16.34 -6.40 -3.69
C VAL A 329 -17.64 -6.45 -2.91
N ALA A 330 -17.86 -7.48 -2.10
CA ALA A 330 -19.08 -7.60 -1.28
C ALA A 330 -19.22 -6.42 -0.32
N CYS A 331 -18.15 -6.01 0.36
CA CYS A 331 -18.16 -4.84 1.22
C CYS A 331 -18.51 -3.55 0.46
N VAL A 332 -17.89 -3.33 -0.68
CA VAL A 332 -18.10 -2.15 -1.52
C VAL A 332 -19.53 -2.11 -2.08
N MET A 333 -20.05 -3.24 -2.53
CA MET A 333 -21.38 -3.29 -3.17
C MET A 333 -22.54 -3.30 -2.17
N PHE A 334 -22.36 -3.95 -1.02
CA PHE A 334 -23.47 -4.15 -0.07
C PHE A 334 -23.38 -3.26 1.17
N LEU A 335 -22.19 -2.96 1.69
CA LEU A 335 -22.04 -2.15 2.89
C LEU A 335 -21.92 -0.66 2.57
N ALA A 336 -21.12 -0.28 1.57
CA ALA A 336 -20.87 1.12 1.27
C ALA A 336 -22.14 1.95 1.00
N PRO A 337 -23.15 1.47 0.21
CA PRO A 337 -24.39 2.21 -0.01
C PRO A 337 -25.21 2.42 1.28
N ARG A 338 -24.98 1.59 2.31
CA ARG A 338 -25.66 1.68 3.61
C ARG A 338 -24.93 2.60 4.59
N ILE A 339 -23.60 2.62 4.52
CA ILE A 339 -22.73 3.42 5.41
C ILE A 339 -22.65 4.87 4.95
N PHE A 340 -22.46 5.07 3.64
CA PHE A 340 -22.29 6.43 3.09
C PHE A 340 -23.63 7.05 2.72
N ARG A 341 -23.79 8.32 3.10
CA ARG A 341 -25.01 9.10 2.82
C ARG A 341 -24.88 9.94 1.55
N ASP A 342 -23.65 10.24 1.17
CA ASP A 342 -23.25 11.08 0.06
C ASP A 342 -22.13 10.41 -0.73
N ALA A 343 -22.10 10.59 -2.03
CA ALA A 343 -21.02 10.12 -2.91
C ALA A 343 -20.58 8.67 -2.56
N TRP A 344 -21.58 7.79 -2.34
CA TRP A 344 -21.29 6.46 -1.80
C TRP A 344 -20.34 5.66 -2.69
N PHE A 345 -20.50 5.79 -4.03
CA PHE A 345 -19.68 5.02 -4.95
C PHE A 345 -18.28 5.60 -5.07
N GLU A 346 -18.12 6.92 -5.11
CA GLU A 346 -16.83 7.61 -5.15
C GLU A 346 -16.00 7.27 -3.90
N ARG A 347 -16.65 7.23 -2.74
CA ARG A 347 -16.02 6.80 -1.49
C ARG A 347 -15.68 5.32 -1.49
N ALA A 348 -16.59 4.48 -1.96
CA ALA A 348 -16.43 3.04 -1.99
C ALA A 348 -15.32 2.59 -2.94
N ILE A 349 -15.23 3.21 -4.13
CA ILE A 349 -14.23 2.84 -5.13
C ILE A 349 -12.79 3.21 -4.68
N ALA A 350 -12.64 4.27 -3.88
CA ALA A 350 -11.37 4.61 -3.25
C ALA A 350 -10.93 3.50 -2.27
N GLU A 351 -11.87 2.99 -1.45
CA GLU A 351 -11.59 1.87 -0.53
C GLU A 351 -11.30 0.56 -1.29
N PHE A 352 -12.07 0.29 -2.36
CA PHE A 352 -11.81 -0.87 -3.21
C PHE A 352 -10.39 -0.87 -3.76
N GLY A 353 -9.96 0.27 -4.30
CA GLY A 353 -8.63 0.42 -4.88
C GLY A 353 -7.53 0.28 -3.85
N GLN A 354 -7.70 0.86 -2.66
CA GLN A 354 -6.73 0.74 -1.57
C GLN A 354 -6.66 -0.70 -1.04
N ALA A 355 -7.79 -1.29 -0.75
CA ALA A 355 -7.87 -2.64 -0.17
C ALA A 355 -7.47 -3.76 -1.13
N SER A 356 -7.26 -3.47 -2.41
CA SER A 356 -6.77 -4.41 -3.41
C SER A 356 -5.37 -4.08 -3.91
N GLY A 357 -5.00 -2.78 -3.97
CA GLY A 357 -3.78 -2.34 -4.63
C GLY A 357 -3.16 -1.06 -4.06
N VAL A 358 -3.17 -0.93 -2.76
CA VAL A 358 -2.65 0.19 -1.96
C VAL A 358 -3.34 1.55 -2.20
N THR A 359 -3.02 2.54 -1.37
CA THR A 359 -3.59 3.89 -1.39
C THR A 359 -3.52 4.57 -2.76
N ALA A 360 -2.43 4.36 -3.51
CA ALA A 360 -2.25 4.96 -4.83
C ALA A 360 -3.30 4.49 -5.85
N THR A 361 -3.66 3.21 -5.84
CA THR A 361 -4.72 2.64 -6.69
C THR A 361 -6.09 3.22 -6.31
N GLY A 362 -6.36 3.36 -4.99
CA GLY A 362 -7.58 4.00 -4.49
C GLY A 362 -7.74 5.42 -5.00
N LEU A 363 -6.69 6.24 -4.89
CA LEU A 363 -6.69 7.61 -5.39
C LEU A 363 -6.81 7.69 -6.92
N MET A 364 -6.21 6.75 -7.65
CA MET A 364 -6.32 6.69 -9.11
C MET A 364 -7.77 6.41 -9.55
N LEU A 365 -8.43 5.44 -8.92
CA LEU A 365 -9.82 5.12 -9.23
C LEU A 365 -10.75 6.27 -8.84
N LEU A 366 -10.53 6.89 -7.68
CA LEU A 366 -11.28 8.04 -7.23
C LEU A 366 -11.19 9.22 -8.22
N ARG A 367 -10.00 9.57 -8.68
CA ARG A 367 -9.78 10.61 -9.70
C ARG A 367 -10.46 10.30 -11.04
N THR A 368 -10.82 9.05 -11.30
CA THR A 368 -11.54 8.66 -12.50
C THR A 368 -13.03 9.01 -12.40
N VAL A 369 -13.60 8.94 -11.20
CA VAL A 369 -15.03 9.22 -10.93
C VAL A 369 -15.30 10.60 -10.34
N ASP A 370 -14.27 11.25 -9.78
CA ASP A 370 -14.33 12.61 -9.22
C ASP A 370 -13.05 13.39 -9.58
N PRO A 371 -12.83 13.71 -10.87
CA PRO A 371 -11.59 14.33 -11.33
C PRO A 371 -11.38 15.76 -10.80
N GLU A 372 -12.47 16.44 -10.48
CA GLU A 372 -12.46 17.85 -10.01
C GLU A 372 -12.60 17.98 -8.48
N ASN A 373 -12.59 16.83 -7.75
CA ASN A 373 -12.80 16.78 -6.29
C ASN A 373 -14.07 17.52 -5.84
N LYS A 374 -15.17 17.37 -6.60
CA LYS A 374 -16.47 17.97 -6.28
C LYS A 374 -17.17 17.28 -5.11
N THR A 375 -16.79 16.04 -4.80
CA THR A 375 -17.35 15.25 -3.71
C THR A 375 -16.45 15.29 -2.47
N PRO A 376 -16.97 14.96 -1.28
CA PRO A 376 -16.13 14.84 -0.08
C PRO A 376 -15.26 13.58 -0.06
N ALA A 377 -15.29 12.74 -1.10
CA ALA A 377 -14.64 11.42 -1.11
C ALA A 377 -13.11 11.52 -0.93
N ALA A 378 -12.44 12.41 -1.68
CA ALA A 378 -10.99 12.58 -1.59
C ALA A 378 -10.54 13.04 -0.19
N MET A 379 -11.28 14.01 0.39
CA MET A 379 -10.99 14.52 1.73
C MET A 379 -11.24 13.44 2.80
N SER A 380 -12.36 12.73 2.71
CA SER A 380 -12.71 11.65 3.66
C SER A 380 -11.72 10.50 3.59
N PHE A 381 -11.32 10.11 2.38
CA PHE A 381 -10.32 9.08 2.17
C PHE A 381 -8.95 9.50 2.72
N GLY A 382 -8.50 10.71 2.45
CA GLY A 382 -7.24 11.24 2.99
C GLY A 382 -7.21 11.27 4.52
N TYR A 383 -8.27 11.76 5.15
CA TYR A 383 -8.36 11.76 6.63
C TYR A 383 -8.44 10.34 7.22
N LYS A 384 -9.12 9.42 6.55
CA LYS A 384 -9.16 8.00 6.95
C LYS A 384 -7.75 7.42 6.93
N GLN A 385 -6.97 7.69 5.90
CA GLN A 385 -5.62 7.15 5.78
C GLN A 385 -4.70 7.58 6.94
N LEU A 386 -4.82 8.81 7.43
CA LEU A 386 -4.05 9.27 8.60
C LEU A 386 -4.28 8.43 9.86
N ILE A 387 -5.45 7.79 9.98
CA ILE A 387 -5.81 6.95 11.13
C ILE A 387 -5.57 5.48 10.80
N HIS A 388 -5.82 5.07 9.58
CA HIS A 388 -5.82 3.67 9.16
C HIS A 388 -4.41 3.14 8.88
N GLU A 389 -3.61 3.83 8.09
CA GLU A 389 -2.26 3.39 7.71
C GLU A 389 -1.31 3.13 8.90
N PRO A 390 -1.36 3.86 10.01
CA PRO A 390 -0.55 3.51 11.19
C PRO A 390 -0.82 2.13 11.76
N PHE A 391 -1.99 1.56 11.50
CA PHE A 391 -2.40 0.27 12.06
C PHE A 391 -2.52 -0.83 11.00
N MET A 392 -3.07 -0.52 9.82
CA MET A 392 -3.38 -1.46 8.73
C MET A 392 -2.63 -1.09 7.45
N GLY A 393 -2.59 -1.99 6.47
CA GLY A 393 -1.93 -1.73 5.20
C GLY A 393 -0.41 -1.52 5.31
N GLY A 394 0.24 -2.19 6.26
CA GLY A 394 1.65 -2.03 6.56
C GLY A 394 1.92 -1.34 7.90
N GLY A 395 0.88 -1.01 8.67
CA GLY A 395 1.02 -0.42 10.00
C GLY A 395 1.36 -1.43 11.09
N LEU A 396 1.12 -1.02 12.35
CA LEU A 396 1.48 -1.80 13.54
C LEU A 396 0.81 -3.18 13.59
N TRP A 397 -0.47 -3.27 13.27
CA TRP A 397 -1.16 -4.56 13.28
C TRP A 397 -0.63 -5.48 12.20
N THR A 398 -0.48 -4.99 10.98
CA THR A 398 0.09 -5.77 9.87
C THR A 398 1.46 -6.35 10.22
N ALA A 399 2.30 -5.53 10.87
CA ALA A 399 3.62 -5.94 11.35
C ALA A 399 3.58 -7.00 12.46
N LEU A 400 2.57 -6.92 13.35
CA LEU A 400 2.42 -7.82 14.48
C LEU A 400 1.74 -9.15 14.11
N ALA A 401 0.76 -9.13 13.22
CA ALA A 401 -0.14 -10.25 12.95
C ALA A 401 0.61 -11.54 12.61
N LEU A 402 1.63 -11.46 11.75
CA LEU A 402 2.47 -12.61 11.39
C LEU A 402 3.19 -13.20 12.62
N SER A 403 3.82 -12.34 13.41
CA SER A 403 4.54 -12.76 14.63
C SER A 403 3.62 -13.35 15.68
N LEU A 404 2.39 -12.83 15.80
CA LEU A 404 1.38 -13.36 16.72
C LEU A 404 0.88 -14.75 16.27
N VAL A 405 0.72 -14.98 14.97
CA VAL A 405 0.35 -16.30 14.42
C VAL A 405 1.42 -17.34 14.75
N TYR A 406 2.70 -17.00 14.65
CA TYR A 406 3.78 -17.92 15.02
C TYR A 406 3.92 -18.11 16.54
N LYS A 407 3.62 -17.10 17.34
CA LYS A 407 3.78 -17.15 18.80
C LYS A 407 2.60 -17.83 19.49
N PHE A 408 1.37 -17.53 19.10
CA PHE A 408 0.15 -17.97 19.79
C PHE A 408 -0.68 -18.98 18.98
N GLY A 409 -0.28 -19.25 17.74
CA GLY A 409 -1.07 -20.01 16.81
C GLY A 409 -2.08 -19.15 16.04
N TRP A 410 -2.58 -19.66 14.94
CA TRP A 410 -3.46 -18.93 14.04
C TRP A 410 -4.88 -18.71 14.59
N LEU A 411 -5.40 -19.67 15.40
CA LEU A 411 -6.79 -19.64 15.87
C LEU A 411 -7.09 -18.47 16.85
N PRO A 412 -6.25 -18.16 17.85
CA PRO A 412 -6.43 -16.97 18.69
C PRO A 412 -6.36 -15.66 17.89
N VAL A 413 -5.45 -15.57 16.90
CA VAL A 413 -5.33 -14.39 16.03
C VAL A 413 -6.55 -14.24 15.13
N PHE A 414 -7.03 -15.34 14.54
CA PHE A 414 -8.29 -15.37 13.80
C PHE A 414 -9.47 -14.90 14.67
N GLY A 415 -9.59 -15.42 15.90
CA GLY A 415 -10.64 -15.02 16.85
C GLY A 415 -10.59 -13.53 17.17
N PHE A 416 -9.39 -12.98 17.37
CA PHE A 416 -9.21 -11.53 17.58
C PHE A 416 -9.63 -10.72 16.34
N CYS A 417 -9.20 -11.13 15.14
CA CYS A 417 -9.59 -10.47 13.90
C CYS A 417 -11.11 -10.53 13.67
N ALA A 418 -11.75 -11.66 13.99
CA ALA A 418 -13.20 -11.82 13.90
C ALA A 418 -13.95 -10.92 14.91
N ALA A 419 -13.43 -10.77 16.12
CA ALA A 419 -13.98 -9.85 17.13
C ALA A 419 -13.86 -8.38 16.67
N MET A 420 -12.72 -8.00 16.09
CA MET A 420 -12.53 -6.65 15.54
C MET A 420 -13.44 -6.40 14.35
N LEU A 421 -13.59 -7.37 13.44
CA LEU A 421 -14.54 -7.30 12.33
C LEU A 421 -15.97 -7.12 12.83
N PHE A 422 -16.38 -7.88 13.84
CA PHE A 422 -17.70 -7.75 14.47
C PHE A 422 -17.89 -6.36 15.08
N MET A 423 -16.93 -5.86 15.83
CA MET A 423 -16.97 -4.52 16.45
C MET A 423 -17.18 -3.42 15.38
N TRP A 424 -16.40 -3.43 14.30
CA TRP A 424 -16.56 -2.47 13.22
C TRP A 424 -17.87 -2.66 12.45
N GLY A 425 -18.34 -3.90 12.33
CA GLY A 425 -19.68 -4.23 11.79
C GLY A 425 -20.80 -3.60 12.62
N VAL A 426 -20.70 -3.66 13.93
CA VAL A 426 -21.65 -2.98 14.85
C VAL A 426 -21.59 -1.46 14.67
N CYS A 427 -20.40 -0.86 14.57
CA CYS A 427 -20.25 0.58 14.26
C CYS A 427 -20.92 0.95 12.93
N ALA A 428 -20.74 0.15 11.90
CA ALA A 428 -21.35 0.36 10.58
C ALA A 428 -22.88 0.21 10.65
N PHE A 429 -23.39 -0.75 11.41
CA PHE A 429 -24.82 -0.93 11.62
C PHE A 429 -25.46 0.32 12.24
N PHE A 430 -24.86 0.91 13.27
CA PHE A 430 -25.34 2.16 13.87
C PHE A 430 -25.30 3.31 12.88
N LEU A 431 -24.28 3.44 12.04
CA LEU A 431 -24.22 4.47 10.98
C LEU A 431 -25.32 4.29 9.92
N ALA A 432 -25.65 3.05 9.59
CA ALA A 432 -26.70 2.71 8.63
C ALA A 432 -28.11 2.81 9.19
N SER A 433 -28.27 2.78 10.52
CA SER A 433 -29.58 2.73 11.19
C SER A 433 -30.43 3.98 10.93
N PRO A 434 -31.75 3.81 10.66
CA PRO A 434 -32.70 4.93 10.50
C PRO A 434 -32.83 5.81 11.77
N ILE A 435 -32.55 5.27 12.94
CA ILE A 435 -32.61 5.99 14.23
C ILE A 435 -31.63 7.16 14.22
N VAL A 436 -30.40 6.92 13.73
CA VAL A 436 -29.36 7.97 13.59
C VAL A 436 -29.66 8.89 12.40
N ARG A 437 -30.44 8.41 11.42
CA ARG A 437 -30.82 9.19 10.22
C ARG A 437 -31.85 10.29 10.50
N LYS A 438 -32.70 10.14 11.53
CA LYS A 438 -33.77 11.10 11.88
C LYS A 438 -33.33 12.24 12.82
N GLY A 439 -32.12 12.20 13.34
CA GLY A 439 -31.62 13.18 14.33
C GLY A 439 -30.75 14.31 13.75
N LYS A 440 -30.83 14.58 12.43
CA LYS A 440 -30.09 15.68 11.81
C LYS A 440 -30.98 16.44 10.84
#